data_e499e7ff9b1be0d3c524690a5860a68f
#
_entry.id   e499e7ff9b1be0d3c524690a5860a68f
#
_cell.length_a   1.000
_cell.length_b   1.000
_cell.length_c   1.000
_cell.angle_alpha   90.00
_cell.angle_beta   90.00
_cell.angle_gamma   90.00
#
_symmetry.space_group_name_H-M   'P 1'
#
loop_
_entity.id
_entity.type
_entity.pdbx_description
1 polymer ?
#
loop_
_entity_poly.entity_id
_entity_poly.type
_entity_poly.pdbx_seq_one_letter_code
_entity_poly.pdbx_strand_id
1 'polypeptide(L)'
;MTKKYLLKEIVSPFGVALVCSLSLSFALAQSSSVDAHVHGEAQLMIAVESHDLEIQLTSPAVNIFGFEQEPNTSEQWEAVHRAESLLGDIEQLFLFEGTSCSITSKDIDIPFTEEHEHAVSDEHTHDEHGHEEHLEHEGHESHAEIMANYQFECDADSLAKIDVLFLEQFRGIESLDALWITETNQSISELSLGRSIIDLE
;
A
#
# COMPACT_ATOMS: atom_id res chain seq x y z
N MET A 1 -49.23 -52.82 55.57
CA MET A 1 -47.94 -52.93 56.29
C MET A 1 -46.94 -52.01 55.64
N THR A 2 -46.78 -50.85 56.23
CA THR A 2 -45.99 -49.71 55.67
C THR A 2 -44.64 -49.70 56.35
N LYS A 3 -43.55 -49.76 55.53
CA LYS A 3 -42.23 -49.63 56.05
C LYS A 3 -41.60 -48.36 55.43
N LYS A 4 -41.53 -47.31 56.25
CA LYS A 4 -40.80 -46.04 55.97
C LYS A 4 -39.34 -46.29 56.12
N TYR A 5 -38.51 -45.91 55.12
CA TYR A 5 -37.11 -45.77 55.21
C TYR A 5 -36.72 -44.27 55.16
N LEU A 6 -36.21 -43.80 56.25
CA LEU A 6 -35.56 -42.50 56.37
C LEU A 6 -34.24 -42.55 55.63
N LEU A 7 -34.01 -41.71 54.64
CA LEU A 7 -32.71 -41.44 54.12
C LEU A 7 -32.16 -40.17 54.75
N LYS A 8 -31.05 -40.36 55.34
CA LYS A 8 -30.23 -39.40 56.08
C LYS A 8 -29.43 -38.55 55.10
N GLU A 9 -29.64 -37.26 55.15
CA GLU A 9 -28.85 -36.30 54.40
C GLU A 9 -27.42 -36.28 54.88
N ILE A 10 -26.46 -36.49 53.96
CA ILE A 10 -25.05 -36.27 54.20
C ILE A 10 -24.71 -34.97 53.44
N VAL A 11 -24.62 -33.90 54.19
CA VAL A 11 -24.07 -32.63 53.74
C VAL A 11 -22.55 -32.76 53.77
N SER A 12 -21.95 -32.74 52.61
CA SER A 12 -20.49 -32.62 52.48
C SER A 12 -20.15 -31.18 52.05
N PRO A 13 -19.46 -30.42 52.89
CA PRO A 13 -18.91 -29.13 52.43
C PRO A 13 -17.45 -29.40 51.99
N PHE A 14 -17.06 -28.78 50.96
CA PHE A 14 -15.75 -28.54 50.42
C PHE A 14 -15.59 -28.92 48.95
N GLY A 15 -15.78 -27.93 48.15
CA GLY A 15 -15.41 -27.92 46.74
C GLY A 15 -15.23 -26.46 46.28
N VAL A 16 -14.21 -25.81 46.82
CA VAL A 16 -13.77 -24.49 46.26
C VAL A 16 -13.19 -24.78 44.90
N ALA A 17 -14.00 -24.59 43.86
CA ALA A 17 -13.51 -24.59 42.48
C ALA A 17 -12.72 -23.31 42.25
N LEU A 18 -11.40 -23.43 42.23
CA LEU A 18 -10.47 -22.42 41.77
C LEU A 18 -10.62 -22.26 40.26
N VAL A 19 -11.46 -21.29 39.83
CA VAL A 19 -11.54 -20.89 38.43
C VAL A 19 -10.29 -20.09 38.10
N CYS A 20 -9.31 -20.77 37.52
CA CYS A 20 -8.12 -20.16 36.96
C CYS A 20 -8.52 -19.51 35.63
N SER A 21 -8.84 -18.21 35.67
CA SER A 21 -9.10 -17.39 34.46
C SER A 21 -7.77 -17.22 33.72
N LEU A 22 -7.52 -18.05 32.69
CA LEU A 22 -6.48 -17.80 31.71
C LEU A 22 -6.93 -16.61 30.85
N SER A 23 -6.51 -15.41 31.22
CA SER A 23 -6.59 -14.26 30.35
C SER A 23 -5.56 -14.44 29.24
N LEU A 24 -5.98 -14.94 28.07
CA LEU A 24 -5.19 -14.86 26.85
C LEU A 24 -5.13 -13.37 26.47
N SER A 25 -4.06 -12.70 26.88
CA SER A 25 -3.70 -11.41 26.30
C SER A 25 -3.19 -11.65 24.88
N PHE A 26 -4.03 -11.45 23.89
CA PHE A 26 -3.56 -11.28 22.52
C PHE A 26 -2.76 -9.96 22.48
N ALA A 27 -1.46 -10.05 22.56
CA ALA A 27 -0.60 -8.97 22.16
C ALA A 27 -0.73 -8.86 20.63
N LEU A 28 -1.52 -7.88 20.18
CA LEU A 28 -1.42 -7.38 18.82
C LEU A 28 -0.04 -6.75 18.71
N ALA A 29 0.93 -7.51 18.20
CA ALA A 29 2.17 -6.96 17.72
C ALA A 29 1.78 -6.08 16.52
N GLN A 30 1.60 -4.77 16.74
CA GLN A 30 1.69 -3.80 15.68
C GLN A 30 3.17 -3.79 15.27
N SER A 31 3.50 -4.58 14.26
CA SER A 31 4.70 -4.34 13.48
C SER A 31 4.44 -3.06 12.69
N SER A 32 4.79 -1.91 13.25
CA SER A 32 5.17 -0.79 12.42
C SER A 32 6.49 -1.20 11.77
N SER A 33 6.43 -1.93 10.66
CA SER A 33 7.54 -1.98 9.76
C SER A 33 7.65 -0.56 9.22
N VAL A 34 8.62 0.19 9.74
CA VAL A 34 9.25 1.22 8.93
C VAL A 34 9.96 0.38 7.87
N ASP A 35 9.27 0.08 6.77
CA ASP A 35 9.89 -0.58 5.65
C ASP A 35 11.00 0.36 5.19
N ALA A 36 12.24 -0.10 5.38
CA ALA A 36 13.38 0.59 4.83
C ALA A 36 13.21 0.50 3.30
N HIS A 37 12.87 1.62 2.67
CA HIS A 37 12.75 1.69 1.22
C HIS A 37 14.06 1.26 0.59
N VAL A 38 13.99 0.21 -0.24
CA VAL A 38 15.14 -0.29 -0.97
C VAL A 38 15.11 0.30 -2.38
N HIS A 39 16.16 1.05 -2.73
CA HIS A 39 16.27 1.56 -4.08
C HIS A 39 16.34 0.41 -5.08
N GLY A 40 15.59 0.54 -6.16
CA GLY A 40 15.42 -0.50 -7.16
C GLY A 40 14.28 -1.48 -6.90
N GLU A 41 13.68 -1.47 -5.69
CA GLU A 41 12.56 -2.34 -5.34
C GLU A 41 11.25 -1.55 -5.27
N ALA A 42 10.16 -2.17 -5.73
CA ALA A 42 8.81 -1.64 -5.62
C ALA A 42 7.82 -2.77 -5.30
N GLN A 43 6.63 -2.42 -4.85
CA GLN A 43 5.59 -3.37 -4.47
C GLN A 43 4.33 -3.12 -5.29
N LEU A 44 3.67 -4.21 -5.66
CA LEU A 44 2.38 -4.21 -6.33
C LEU A 44 1.42 -5.11 -5.56
N MET A 45 0.29 -4.58 -5.13
CA MET A 45 -0.80 -5.38 -4.57
C MET A 45 -1.92 -5.45 -5.59
N ILE A 46 -2.45 -6.65 -5.83
CA ILE A 46 -3.51 -6.91 -6.80
C ILE A 46 -4.62 -7.71 -6.11
N ALA A 47 -5.84 -7.22 -6.16
CA ALA A 47 -7.02 -7.93 -5.69
C ALA A 47 -8.03 -8.07 -6.83
N VAL A 48 -8.51 -9.29 -7.04
CA VAL A 48 -9.54 -9.61 -8.03
C VAL A 48 -10.73 -10.24 -7.33
N GLU A 49 -11.87 -9.59 -7.39
CA GLU A 49 -13.13 -10.09 -6.82
C GLU A 49 -14.25 -9.95 -7.86
N SER A 50 -14.72 -11.07 -8.38
CA SER A 50 -15.72 -11.12 -9.46
C SER A 50 -15.29 -10.25 -10.67
N HIS A 51 -15.96 -9.14 -10.90
CA HIS A 51 -15.67 -8.20 -12.00
C HIS A 51 -14.74 -7.05 -11.59
N ASP A 52 -14.46 -6.91 -10.29
CA ASP A 52 -13.66 -5.82 -9.77
C ASP A 52 -12.18 -6.22 -9.70
N LEU A 53 -11.32 -5.34 -10.20
CA LEU A 53 -9.87 -5.46 -10.10
C LEU A 53 -9.31 -4.19 -9.47
N GLU A 54 -8.56 -4.37 -8.39
CA GLU A 54 -7.81 -3.29 -7.73
C GLU A 54 -6.31 -3.56 -7.83
N ILE A 55 -5.55 -2.54 -8.23
CA ILE A 55 -4.09 -2.59 -8.32
C ILE A 55 -3.52 -1.39 -7.56
N GLN A 56 -2.64 -1.65 -6.60
CA GLN A 56 -1.92 -0.64 -5.84
C GLN A 56 -0.43 -0.79 -6.06
N LEU A 57 0.23 0.28 -6.51
CA LEU A 57 1.68 0.42 -6.59
C LEU A 57 2.19 1.23 -5.40
N THR A 58 3.29 0.77 -4.81
CA THR A 58 4.08 1.52 -3.83
C THR A 58 5.55 1.48 -4.24
N SER A 59 6.20 2.63 -4.33
CA SER A 59 7.60 2.73 -4.77
C SER A 59 8.31 3.94 -4.17
N PRO A 60 9.57 3.82 -3.74
CA PRO A 60 10.42 4.98 -3.49
C PRO A 60 10.46 5.92 -4.71
N ALA A 61 10.40 7.23 -4.46
CA ALA A 61 10.38 8.24 -5.50
C ALA A 61 11.63 8.20 -6.42
N VAL A 62 12.76 7.81 -5.86
CA VAL A 62 14.02 7.65 -6.65
C VAL A 62 13.89 6.63 -7.77
N ASN A 63 13.09 5.59 -7.60
CA ASN A 63 12.87 4.57 -8.64
C ASN A 63 12.11 5.13 -9.84
N ILE A 64 11.32 6.17 -9.61
CA ILE A 64 10.41 6.76 -10.61
C ILE A 64 11.00 8.02 -11.23
N PHE A 65 11.51 8.96 -10.39
CA PHE A 65 12.07 10.25 -10.88
C PHE A 65 13.59 10.26 -10.94
N GLY A 66 14.29 9.37 -10.18
CA GLY A 66 15.75 9.38 -10.02
C GLY A 66 16.24 10.20 -8.81
N PHE A 67 15.36 10.71 -7.95
CA PHE A 67 15.70 11.47 -6.73
C PHE A 67 14.56 11.35 -5.69
N GLU A 68 14.86 11.67 -4.41
CA GLU A 68 13.91 11.64 -3.28
C GLU A 68 13.70 13.00 -2.61
N GLN A 69 14.49 14.00 -3.02
CA GLN A 69 14.42 15.34 -2.46
C GLN A 69 13.46 16.20 -3.28
N GLU A 70 12.96 17.28 -2.68
CA GLU A 70 12.14 18.25 -3.37
C GLU A 70 12.84 18.76 -4.65
N PRO A 71 12.14 18.76 -5.81
CA PRO A 71 12.69 19.23 -7.06
C PRO A 71 13.09 20.70 -6.98
N ASN A 72 14.30 21.04 -7.37
CA ASN A 72 14.83 22.41 -7.34
C ASN A 72 15.34 22.90 -8.69
N THR A 73 15.24 22.09 -9.74
CA THR A 73 15.59 22.45 -11.12
C THR A 73 14.44 22.17 -12.07
N SER A 74 14.43 22.84 -13.24
CA SER A 74 13.42 22.59 -14.29
C SER A 74 13.43 21.15 -14.78
N GLU A 75 14.61 20.55 -14.88
CA GLU A 75 14.78 19.17 -15.33
C GLU A 75 14.17 18.16 -14.34
N GLN A 76 14.29 18.44 -13.04
CA GLN A 76 13.66 17.60 -12.00
C GLN A 76 12.14 17.72 -12.05
N TRP A 77 11.59 18.93 -12.19
CA TRP A 77 10.15 19.13 -12.37
C TRP A 77 9.63 18.45 -13.64
N GLU A 78 10.38 18.51 -14.75
CA GLU A 78 10.02 17.77 -15.95
C GLU A 78 10.00 16.24 -15.73
N ALA A 79 10.86 15.71 -14.86
CA ALA A 79 10.86 14.29 -14.51
C ALA A 79 9.62 13.92 -13.69
N VAL A 80 9.21 14.74 -12.72
CA VAL A 80 7.98 14.57 -11.92
C VAL A 80 6.77 14.57 -12.84
N HIS A 81 6.59 15.60 -13.68
CA HIS A 81 5.44 15.68 -14.59
C HIS A 81 5.40 14.56 -15.63
N ARG A 82 6.56 14.08 -16.07
CA ARG A 82 6.60 12.91 -16.96
C ARG A 82 6.14 11.65 -16.25
N ALA A 83 6.57 11.46 -15.01
CA ALA A 83 6.15 10.31 -14.20
C ALA A 83 4.64 10.37 -13.91
N GLU A 84 4.10 11.53 -13.56
CA GLU A 84 2.67 11.74 -13.36
C GLU A 84 1.87 11.37 -14.62
N SER A 85 2.33 11.82 -15.78
CA SER A 85 1.70 11.49 -17.06
C SER A 85 1.72 10.00 -17.37
N LEU A 86 2.86 9.33 -17.11
CA LEU A 86 3.01 7.89 -17.33
C LEU A 86 2.16 7.07 -16.35
N LEU A 87 2.17 7.43 -15.05
CA LEU A 87 1.32 6.78 -14.04
C LEU A 87 -0.17 6.97 -14.34
N GLY A 88 -0.53 8.04 -15.02
CA GLY A 88 -1.90 8.30 -15.47
C GLY A 88 -2.33 7.53 -16.72
N ASP A 89 -1.40 6.94 -17.48
CA ASP A 89 -1.66 6.26 -18.77
C ASP A 89 -1.67 4.74 -18.57
N ILE A 90 -2.87 4.22 -18.28
CA ILE A 90 -3.09 2.82 -17.92
C ILE A 90 -2.65 1.84 -19.01
N GLU A 91 -2.81 2.20 -20.27
CA GLU A 91 -2.47 1.35 -21.41
C GLU A 91 -0.96 1.12 -21.53
N GLN A 92 -0.15 2.03 -20.96
CA GLN A 92 1.29 1.89 -20.87
C GLN A 92 1.77 1.15 -19.61
N LEU A 93 0.87 0.87 -18.67
CA LEU A 93 1.20 0.26 -17.39
C LEU A 93 0.74 -1.20 -17.29
N PHE A 94 -0.41 -1.54 -17.87
CA PHE A 94 -1.03 -2.85 -17.76
C PHE A 94 -1.62 -3.35 -19.07
N LEU A 95 -1.42 -4.64 -19.34
CA LEU A 95 -2.20 -5.37 -20.35
C LEU A 95 -2.91 -6.54 -19.67
N PHE A 96 -4.19 -6.72 -19.99
CA PHE A 96 -5.04 -7.75 -19.42
C PHE A 96 -5.32 -8.85 -20.45
N GLU A 97 -5.19 -10.13 -20.04
CA GLU A 97 -5.52 -11.28 -20.86
C GLU A 97 -6.67 -12.08 -20.24
N GLY A 98 -7.59 -12.53 -21.08
CA GLY A 98 -8.77 -13.34 -20.71
C GLY A 98 -10.06 -12.52 -20.70
N THR A 99 -10.01 -11.25 -20.33
CA THR A 99 -11.14 -10.34 -20.34
C THR A 99 -10.71 -8.91 -20.67
N SER A 100 -11.66 -8.02 -20.97
CA SER A 100 -11.42 -6.58 -21.08
C SER A 100 -11.74 -5.90 -19.75
N CYS A 101 -10.82 -5.10 -19.25
CA CYS A 101 -11.03 -4.29 -18.03
C CYS A 101 -10.98 -2.81 -18.39
N SER A 102 -11.89 -2.04 -17.80
CA SER A 102 -11.98 -0.60 -17.97
C SER A 102 -11.70 0.11 -16.65
N ILE A 103 -10.89 1.15 -16.68
CA ILE A 103 -10.58 1.93 -15.47
C ILE A 103 -11.83 2.66 -14.97
N THR A 104 -12.15 2.52 -13.69
CA THR A 104 -13.27 3.19 -13.02
C THR A 104 -12.80 4.31 -12.10
N SER A 105 -11.62 4.15 -11.49
CA SER A 105 -11.01 5.16 -10.63
C SER A 105 -9.49 5.03 -10.67
N LYS A 106 -8.80 6.16 -10.51
CA LYS A 106 -7.38 6.21 -10.23
C LYS A 106 -7.09 7.30 -9.22
N ASP A 107 -6.20 7.00 -8.28
CA ASP A 107 -5.69 7.91 -7.27
C ASP A 107 -4.18 7.78 -7.24
N ILE A 108 -3.46 8.86 -7.51
CA ILE A 108 -2.01 8.87 -7.67
C ILE A 108 -1.45 9.93 -6.73
N ASP A 109 -0.81 9.48 -5.67
CA ASP A 109 -0.12 10.32 -4.71
C ASP A 109 1.36 10.45 -5.12
N ILE A 110 1.72 11.63 -5.56
CA ILE A 110 3.07 11.98 -5.97
C ILE A 110 3.59 13.06 -5.02
N PRO A 111 4.66 12.81 -4.27
CA PRO A 111 5.23 13.80 -3.38
C PRO A 111 5.65 15.06 -4.19
N PHE A 112 5.57 16.23 -3.57
CA PHE A 112 5.95 17.54 -4.12
C PHE A 112 4.93 18.22 -5.04
N THR A 113 3.79 17.59 -5.40
CA THR A 113 2.83 18.20 -6.32
C THR A 113 1.80 19.09 -5.63
N GLU A 114 1.52 18.90 -4.34
CA GLU A 114 0.44 19.62 -3.63
C GLU A 114 0.75 21.10 -3.33
N GLU A 115 2.02 21.53 -3.33
CA GLU A 115 2.39 22.90 -2.97
C GLU A 115 2.38 23.92 -4.12
N HIS A 116 2.24 23.49 -5.38
CA HIS A 116 2.30 24.41 -6.52
C HIS A 116 1.01 25.16 -6.85
N GLU A 117 -0.13 24.83 -6.26
CA GLU A 117 -1.38 25.55 -6.53
C GLU A 117 -1.51 26.90 -5.80
N HIS A 118 -0.60 27.24 -4.86
CA HIS A 118 -0.72 28.46 -4.05
C HIS A 118 0.29 29.58 -4.34
N ALA A 119 1.14 29.46 -5.34
CA ALA A 119 2.18 30.46 -5.65
C ALA A 119 1.81 31.41 -6.80
N VAL A 120 0.55 31.88 -6.88
CA VAL A 120 0.22 33.03 -7.74
C VAL A 120 -0.64 34.03 -6.97
N SER A 121 -0.02 35.10 -6.56
CA SER A 121 -0.47 36.37 -5.97
C SER A 121 -0.35 36.46 -4.44
N ASP A 122 0.61 37.23 -3.92
CA ASP A 122 0.47 38.66 -3.67
C ASP A 122 1.79 39.28 -3.20
N GLU A 123 2.19 40.37 -3.86
CA GLU A 123 3.14 41.36 -3.34
C GLU A 123 2.61 41.94 -2.05
N HIS A 124 3.25 41.67 -0.91
CA HIS A 124 3.18 42.55 0.24
C HIS A 124 4.54 42.71 0.93
N THR A 125 4.95 43.94 0.91
CA THR A 125 6.04 44.66 1.60
C THR A 125 6.29 44.26 3.05
N HIS A 126 7.60 44.21 3.35
CA HIS A 126 8.33 44.36 4.59
C HIS A 126 7.57 44.70 5.89
N ASP A 127 7.88 43.90 6.95
CA ASP A 127 8.36 44.49 8.20
C ASP A 127 9.21 43.47 8.99
N GLU A 128 10.38 43.97 9.43
CA GLU A 128 11.37 43.25 10.24
C GLU A 128 10.80 43.01 11.67
N HIS A 129 10.80 41.75 12.13
CA HIS A 129 11.04 41.42 13.52
C HIS A 129 11.72 40.05 13.66
N GLY A 130 12.98 40.12 14.12
CA GLY A 130 13.75 38.96 14.48
C GLY A 130 13.18 38.26 15.72
N HIS A 131 13.09 36.94 15.65
CA HIS A 131 13.21 36.02 16.76
C HIS A 131 13.99 34.78 16.28
N GLU A 132 15.24 34.69 16.77
CA GLU A 132 16.03 33.47 16.74
C GLU A 132 15.39 32.49 17.73
N GLU A 133 14.72 31.48 17.22
CA GLU A 133 14.55 30.22 17.92
C GLU A 133 15.05 29.10 16.99
N HIS A 134 16.27 28.65 17.29
CA HIS A 134 16.79 27.39 16.78
C HIS A 134 15.94 26.25 17.31
N LEU A 135 14.94 25.83 16.55
CA LEU A 135 14.41 24.50 16.62
C LEU A 135 15.36 23.63 15.79
N GLU A 136 16.16 22.84 16.50
CA GLU A 136 16.86 21.71 15.90
C GLU A 136 15.77 20.81 15.32
N HIS A 137 15.46 20.94 14.04
CA HIS A 137 14.78 19.92 13.27
C HIS A 137 15.78 18.77 13.17
N GLU A 138 15.61 17.79 14.05
CA GLU A 138 16.11 16.44 13.76
C GLU A 138 15.54 16.09 12.39
N GLY A 139 16.44 16.01 11.39
CA GLY A 139 16.09 15.65 10.04
C GLY A 139 15.56 14.22 10.05
N HIS A 140 14.25 14.07 10.15
CA HIS A 140 13.60 12.92 9.60
C HIS A 140 13.81 13.06 8.10
N GLU A 141 14.75 12.29 7.56
CA GLU A 141 14.83 12.03 6.12
C GLU A 141 13.48 11.35 5.79
N SER A 142 12.49 12.15 5.44
CA SER A 142 11.23 11.64 4.90
C SER A 142 11.56 11.16 3.51
N HIS A 143 11.78 9.85 3.38
CA HIS A 143 11.91 9.23 2.08
C HIS A 143 10.61 9.48 1.32
N ALA A 144 10.71 10.11 0.17
CA ALA A 144 9.56 10.36 -0.67
C ALA A 144 9.09 9.05 -1.31
N GLU A 145 7.82 8.72 -1.10
CA GLU A 145 7.17 7.52 -1.62
C GLU A 145 6.06 7.92 -2.58
N ILE A 146 5.89 7.13 -3.63
CA ILE A 146 4.79 7.24 -4.57
C ILE A 146 3.81 6.11 -4.30
N MET A 147 2.55 6.45 -4.17
CA MET A 147 1.45 5.50 -4.14
C MET A 147 0.51 5.74 -5.32
N ALA A 148 0.12 4.68 -6.02
CA ALA A 148 -0.87 4.77 -7.09
C ALA A 148 -1.88 3.64 -6.97
N ASN A 149 -3.16 4.00 -6.89
CA ASN A 149 -4.29 3.09 -6.80
C ASN A 149 -5.09 3.14 -8.09
N TYR A 150 -5.40 1.98 -8.64
CA TYR A 150 -6.18 1.83 -9.86
C TYR A 150 -7.31 0.85 -9.62
N GLN A 151 -8.53 1.25 -9.96
CA GLN A 151 -9.71 0.39 -9.87
C GLN A 151 -10.28 0.18 -11.27
N PHE A 152 -10.61 -1.07 -11.56
CA PHE A 152 -11.14 -1.47 -12.86
C PHE A 152 -12.42 -2.29 -12.70
N GLU A 153 -13.28 -2.21 -13.69
CA GLU A 153 -14.37 -3.13 -13.92
C GLU A 153 -14.06 -3.99 -15.15
N CYS A 154 -14.10 -5.30 -15.00
CA CYS A 154 -13.79 -6.27 -16.05
C CYS A 154 -15.09 -6.90 -16.59
N ASP A 155 -15.14 -7.22 -17.90
CA ASP A 155 -16.35 -7.72 -18.57
C ASP A 155 -16.75 -9.14 -18.12
N ALA A 156 -15.82 -9.93 -17.60
CA ALA A 156 -16.04 -11.31 -17.17
C ALA A 156 -15.09 -11.72 -16.05
N ASP A 157 -15.48 -12.76 -15.28
CA ASP A 157 -14.72 -13.35 -14.15
C ASP A 157 -13.54 -14.21 -14.65
N SER A 158 -12.98 -13.91 -15.82
CA SER A 158 -11.99 -14.73 -16.48
C SER A 158 -10.67 -13.99 -16.76
N LEU A 159 -10.33 -13.03 -15.88
CA LEU A 159 -9.01 -12.42 -15.93
C LEU A 159 -7.96 -13.47 -15.63
N ALA A 160 -7.20 -13.87 -16.68
CA ALA A 160 -6.23 -14.94 -16.60
C ALA A 160 -4.84 -14.43 -16.28
N LYS A 161 -4.44 -13.31 -16.91
CA LYS A 161 -3.10 -12.74 -16.74
C LYS A 161 -3.10 -11.23 -16.76
N ILE A 162 -2.11 -10.69 -16.07
CA ILE A 162 -1.78 -9.26 -16.08
C ILE A 162 -0.32 -9.12 -16.52
N ASP A 163 -0.07 -8.44 -17.63
CA ASP A 163 1.28 -8.03 -18.01
C ASP A 163 1.55 -6.63 -17.44
N VAL A 164 2.57 -6.54 -16.60
CA VAL A 164 2.92 -5.35 -15.83
C VAL A 164 4.06 -4.61 -16.53
N LEU A 165 3.73 -3.57 -17.28
CA LEU A 165 4.69 -2.82 -18.11
C LEU A 165 5.49 -1.75 -17.35
N PHE A 166 5.25 -1.59 -16.04
CA PHE A 166 5.95 -0.60 -15.18
C PHE A 166 7.46 -0.63 -15.32
N LEU A 167 8.04 -1.84 -15.35
CA LEU A 167 9.49 -2.05 -15.46
C LEU A 167 10.09 -1.54 -16.78
N GLU A 168 9.26 -1.41 -17.81
CA GLU A 168 9.67 -0.84 -19.10
C GLU A 168 9.66 0.69 -19.07
N GLN A 169 8.71 1.26 -18.32
CA GLN A 169 8.50 2.70 -18.20
C GLN A 169 9.44 3.33 -17.18
N PHE A 170 9.64 2.66 -16.04
CA PHE A 170 10.41 3.16 -14.91
C PHE A 170 11.67 2.32 -14.68
N ARG A 171 12.76 2.72 -15.35
CA ARG A 171 14.04 1.98 -15.33
C ARG A 171 14.76 1.98 -13.99
N GLY A 172 14.33 2.80 -13.05
CA GLY A 172 14.82 2.77 -11.66
C GLY A 172 14.24 1.62 -10.83
N ILE A 173 13.17 0.96 -11.31
CA ILE A 173 12.65 -0.27 -10.69
C ILE A 173 13.38 -1.46 -11.32
N GLU A 174 14.17 -2.17 -10.52
CA GLU A 174 14.91 -3.36 -10.93
C GLU A 174 14.12 -4.64 -10.62
N SER A 175 13.36 -4.62 -9.51
CA SER A 175 12.51 -5.69 -9.02
C SER A 175 11.18 -5.15 -8.54
N LEU A 176 10.09 -5.85 -8.84
CA LEU A 176 8.73 -5.53 -8.42
C LEU A 176 8.08 -6.76 -7.78
N ASP A 177 7.87 -6.69 -6.47
CA ASP A 177 7.17 -7.74 -5.73
C ASP A 177 5.66 -7.57 -5.88
N ALA A 178 5.04 -8.46 -6.64
CA ALA A 178 3.61 -8.49 -6.86
C ALA A 178 2.92 -9.51 -5.96
N LEU A 179 2.23 -9.02 -4.93
CA LEU A 179 1.31 -9.82 -4.13
C LEU A 179 -0.07 -9.77 -4.78
N TRP A 180 -0.61 -10.93 -5.16
CA TRP A 180 -1.93 -10.99 -5.76
C TRP A 180 -2.86 -11.98 -5.04
N ILE A 181 -4.14 -11.66 -5.02
CA ILE A 181 -5.22 -12.45 -4.44
C ILE A 181 -6.43 -12.45 -5.37
N THR A 182 -7.01 -13.64 -5.55
CA THR A 182 -8.30 -13.86 -6.21
C THR A 182 -9.25 -14.55 -5.22
N GLU A 183 -10.48 -14.84 -5.61
CA GLU A 183 -11.42 -15.58 -4.76
C GLU A 183 -10.91 -16.97 -4.35
N THR A 184 -10.03 -17.58 -5.14
CA THR A 184 -9.61 -18.97 -4.96
C THR A 184 -8.12 -19.14 -4.70
N ASN A 185 -7.29 -18.20 -5.13
CA ASN A 185 -5.84 -18.29 -5.11
C ASN A 185 -5.20 -17.03 -4.54
N GLN A 186 -3.98 -17.17 -4.04
CA GLN A 186 -3.10 -16.05 -3.69
C GLN A 186 -1.64 -16.46 -3.86
N SER A 187 -0.80 -15.52 -4.27
CA SER A 187 0.64 -15.77 -4.39
C SER A 187 1.44 -14.47 -4.39
N ILE A 188 2.75 -14.61 -4.38
CA ILE A 188 3.71 -13.52 -4.60
C ILE A 188 4.51 -13.87 -5.84
N SER A 189 4.63 -12.92 -6.76
CA SER A 189 5.44 -13.01 -7.96
C SER A 189 6.50 -11.92 -7.94
N GLU A 190 7.76 -12.29 -8.04
CA GLU A 190 8.86 -11.34 -8.27
C GLU A 190 8.96 -11.07 -9.77
N LEU A 191 8.71 -9.83 -10.16
CA LEU A 191 8.75 -9.35 -11.53
C LEU A 191 10.07 -8.59 -11.79
N SER A 192 10.56 -8.71 -13.01
CA SER A 192 11.77 -8.00 -13.46
C SER A 192 11.69 -7.76 -14.96
N LEU A 193 12.58 -6.97 -15.52
CA LEU A 193 12.59 -6.70 -16.94
C LEU A 193 12.66 -8.01 -17.75
N GLY A 194 11.65 -8.23 -18.61
CA GLY A 194 11.47 -9.46 -19.38
C GLY A 194 10.77 -10.61 -18.63
N ARG A 195 10.33 -10.38 -17.39
CA ARG A 195 9.47 -11.28 -16.61
C ARG A 195 8.40 -10.45 -15.91
N SER A 196 7.46 -9.96 -16.69
CA SER A 196 6.44 -8.99 -16.28
C SER A 196 5.03 -9.56 -16.13
N ILE A 197 4.82 -10.84 -16.47
CA ILE A 197 3.51 -11.47 -16.52
C ILE A 197 3.19 -12.15 -15.19
N ILE A 198 2.04 -11.81 -14.64
CA ILE A 198 1.39 -12.49 -13.51
C ILE A 198 0.32 -13.40 -14.09
N ASP A 199 0.40 -14.69 -13.76
CA ASP A 199 -0.59 -15.71 -14.08
C ASP A 199 -1.48 -15.90 -12.86
N LEU A 200 -2.79 -15.67 -12.99
CA LEU A 200 -3.78 -15.70 -11.91
C LEU A 200 -4.51 -17.04 -11.77
N GLU A 201 -4.19 -18.03 -12.64
CA GLU A 201 -4.80 -19.37 -12.66
C GLU A 201 -4.16 -20.38 -11.69
#